data_d47fddd72694fe19756420147535bcbf
#
_entry.id   d47fddd72694fe19756420147535bcbf
#
_cell.length_a   1.000
_cell.length_b   1.000
_cell.length_c   1.000
_cell.angle_alpha   90.00
_cell.angle_beta   90.00
_cell.angle_gamma   90.00
#
_symmetry.space_group_name_H-M   'P 1'
#
loop_
_entity.id
_entity.type
_entity.pdbx_description
1 polymer ?
#
loop_
_entity_poly.entity_id
_entity_poly.type
_entity_poly.pdbx_seq_one_letter_code
_entity_poly.pdbx_strand_id
1 'polypeptide(L)'
;MKNVLTIAIILLSLNVIAQKKVHATVYNAVPAQTNSDPGHTAFMFELDLDNPYKHKIIAVSRDLLTEYPKGTKVCVAGTTYDGVYVVMDKMNRRYTDRIDLLINEEMQIGSWPDATITKLQ
;
A
#
# COMPACT_ATOMS: atom_id res chain seq x y z
N MET A 1 37.85 24.12 10.76
CA MET A 1 36.91 24.64 9.78
C MET A 1 36.59 23.70 8.64
N LYS A 2 37.56 22.91 8.19
CA LYS A 2 37.33 21.92 7.10
C LYS A 2 36.38 20.80 7.49
N ASN A 3 36.24 20.48 8.78
CA ASN A 3 35.42 19.36 9.24
C ASN A 3 33.93 19.63 9.21
N VAL A 4 33.49 20.89 9.13
CA VAL A 4 32.07 21.24 9.14
C VAL A 4 31.36 20.82 7.87
N LEU A 5 32.01 20.94 6.70
CA LEU A 5 31.43 20.54 5.42
C LEU A 5 31.23 19.02 5.31
N THR A 6 32.15 18.24 5.87
CA THR A 6 32.06 16.77 5.86
C THR A 6 30.87 16.30 6.67
N ILE A 7 30.59 16.90 7.83
CA ILE A 7 29.45 16.55 8.67
C ILE A 7 28.11 16.85 7.96
N ALA A 8 28.02 17.98 7.27
CA ALA A 8 26.82 18.35 6.52
C ALA A 8 26.50 17.34 5.41
N ILE A 9 27.50 16.85 4.70
CA ILE A 9 27.32 15.85 3.63
C ILE A 9 26.78 14.53 4.19
N ILE A 10 27.30 14.07 5.33
CA ILE A 10 26.85 12.86 5.99
C ILE A 10 25.39 12.95 6.41
N LEU A 11 24.97 14.08 6.96
CA LEU A 11 23.58 14.29 7.37
C LEU A 11 22.62 14.26 6.20
N LEU A 12 23.00 14.81 5.05
CA LEU A 12 22.17 14.78 3.84
C LEU A 12 21.99 13.35 3.33
N SER A 13 23.00 12.50 3.40
CA SER A 13 22.92 11.12 2.92
C SER A 13 22.00 10.25 3.76
N LEU A 14 21.67 10.63 5.00
CA LEU A 14 20.78 9.88 5.89
C LEU A 14 19.28 10.13 5.60
N ASN A 15 18.96 11.08 4.74
CA ASN A 15 17.57 11.48 4.47
C ASN A 15 17.01 10.89 3.17
N VAL A 16 17.64 9.85 2.61
CA VAL A 16 17.15 9.21 1.39
C VAL A 16 16.00 8.28 1.74
N ILE A 17 14.82 8.54 1.16
CA ILE A 17 13.62 7.71 1.29
C ILE A 17 13.41 7.00 -0.03
N ALA A 18 13.36 5.66 0.00
CA ALA A 18 13.16 4.86 -1.18
C ALA A 18 11.69 4.80 -1.56
N GLN A 19 11.38 5.10 -2.80
CA GLN A 19 10.08 4.87 -3.41
C GLN A 19 10.14 3.59 -4.24
N LYS A 20 9.02 2.89 -4.30
CA LYS A 20 8.87 1.76 -5.20
C LYS A 20 7.73 2.03 -6.17
N LYS A 21 8.00 1.87 -7.46
CA LYS A 21 6.98 1.93 -8.49
C LYS A 21 6.15 0.64 -8.47
N VAL A 22 4.83 0.78 -8.49
CA VAL A 22 3.88 -0.34 -8.47
C VAL A 22 2.72 -0.04 -9.40
N HIS A 23 2.06 -1.09 -9.87
CA HIS A 23 0.76 -0.95 -10.51
C HIS A 23 -0.30 -0.96 -9.41
N ALA A 24 -1.05 0.12 -9.26
CA ALA A 24 -2.12 0.22 -8.29
C ALA A 24 -3.48 0.00 -8.96
N THR A 25 -4.30 -0.80 -8.33
CA THR A 25 -5.71 -1.03 -8.69
C THR A 25 -6.57 -0.92 -7.44
N VAL A 26 -7.86 -1.16 -7.56
CA VAL A 26 -8.80 -1.10 -6.45
C VAL A 26 -9.60 -2.38 -6.35
N TYR A 27 -10.09 -2.71 -5.15
CA TYR A 27 -10.99 -3.83 -4.94
C TYR A 27 -12.05 -3.50 -3.90
N ASN A 28 -13.13 -4.27 -3.90
CA ASN A 28 -14.22 -4.14 -2.94
C ASN A 28 -14.26 -5.36 -2.01
N ALA A 29 -14.74 -5.15 -0.79
CA ALA A 29 -14.94 -6.22 0.18
C ALA A 29 -16.26 -6.94 -0.10
N VAL A 30 -16.31 -7.66 -1.23
CA VAL A 30 -17.48 -8.42 -1.69
C VAL A 30 -17.06 -9.85 -2.04
N PRO A 31 -17.96 -10.87 -1.94
CA PRO A 31 -17.58 -12.26 -2.17
C PRO A 31 -16.95 -12.52 -3.55
N ALA A 32 -17.38 -11.80 -4.59
CA ALA A 32 -16.86 -11.96 -5.94
C ALA A 32 -15.40 -11.52 -6.08
N GLN A 33 -14.88 -10.69 -5.16
CA GLN A 33 -13.53 -10.13 -5.20
C GLN A 33 -12.66 -10.59 -4.04
N THR A 34 -13.17 -11.49 -3.21
CA THR A 34 -12.51 -12.03 -2.01
C THR A 34 -12.66 -13.56 -2.00
N ASN A 35 -12.19 -14.21 -0.92
CA ASN A 35 -12.27 -15.66 -0.76
C ASN A 35 -13.58 -16.11 -0.08
N SER A 36 -14.73 -15.55 -0.45
CA SER A 36 -16.03 -15.84 0.13
C SER A 36 -16.23 -15.31 1.56
N ASP A 37 -15.24 -14.68 2.14
CA ASP A 37 -15.31 -14.00 3.43
C ASP A 37 -14.91 -12.53 3.26
N PRO A 38 -15.83 -11.69 2.79
CA PRO A 38 -15.51 -10.27 2.56
C PRO A 38 -15.27 -9.49 3.86
N GLY A 39 -15.71 -10.01 5.00
CA GLY A 39 -15.54 -9.35 6.30
C GLY A 39 -14.14 -9.44 6.89
N HIS A 40 -13.26 -10.26 6.32
CA HIS A 40 -11.89 -10.42 6.80
C HIS A 40 -10.90 -10.40 5.66
N THR A 41 -9.76 -9.72 5.87
CA THR A 41 -8.65 -9.76 4.92
C THR A 41 -7.90 -11.09 5.02
N ALA A 42 -6.97 -11.32 4.10
CA ALA A 42 -6.11 -12.51 4.13
C ALA A 42 -5.29 -12.60 5.43
N PHE A 43 -5.02 -11.48 6.09
CA PHE A 43 -4.34 -11.42 7.40
C PHE A 43 -5.33 -11.36 8.56
N MET A 44 -6.58 -11.72 8.33
CA MET A 44 -7.65 -11.84 9.36
C MET A 44 -8.00 -10.51 10.03
N PHE A 45 -7.76 -9.38 9.37
CA PHE A 45 -8.26 -8.09 9.83
C PHE A 45 -9.77 -8.00 9.57
N GLU A 46 -10.53 -7.69 10.62
CA GLU A 46 -11.99 -7.56 10.52
C GLU A 46 -12.38 -6.20 9.96
N LEU A 47 -13.17 -6.21 8.89
CA LEU A 47 -13.60 -5.01 8.18
C LEU A 47 -14.97 -4.55 8.63
N ASP A 48 -15.16 -3.23 8.69
CA ASP A 48 -16.47 -2.62 8.69
C ASP A 48 -17.00 -2.62 7.25
N LEU A 49 -17.93 -3.53 6.96
CA LEU A 49 -18.46 -3.70 5.60
C LEU A 49 -19.32 -2.54 5.12
N ASP A 50 -19.78 -1.67 6.03
CA ASP A 50 -20.53 -0.46 5.66
C ASP A 50 -19.61 0.64 5.12
N ASN A 51 -18.34 0.64 5.54
CA ASN A 51 -17.36 1.62 5.07
C ASN A 51 -15.94 1.04 5.13
N PRO A 52 -15.62 0.06 4.26
CA PRO A 52 -14.29 -0.57 4.28
C PRO A 52 -13.13 0.40 4.04
N TYR A 53 -13.36 1.42 3.22
CA TYR A 53 -12.33 2.40 2.87
C TYR A 53 -11.79 3.16 4.09
N LYS A 54 -12.58 3.31 5.15
CA LYS A 54 -12.12 4.03 6.36
C LYS A 54 -10.88 3.41 7.00
N HIS A 55 -10.66 2.10 6.81
CA HIS A 55 -9.51 1.40 7.37
C HIS A 55 -8.20 1.73 6.65
N LYS A 56 -8.26 2.33 5.46
CA LYS A 56 -7.09 2.65 4.66
C LYS A 56 -6.16 1.45 4.48
N ILE A 57 -6.71 0.38 3.92
CA ILE A 57 -6.02 -0.90 3.74
C ILE A 57 -5.62 -1.06 2.29
N ILE A 58 -4.40 -1.58 2.08
CA ILE A 58 -3.98 -2.12 0.79
C ILE A 58 -3.67 -3.60 0.90
N ALA A 59 -3.97 -4.32 -0.17
CA ALA A 59 -3.40 -5.63 -0.44
C ALA A 59 -2.14 -5.44 -1.27
N VAL A 60 -1.12 -6.23 -1.00
CA VAL A 60 0.12 -6.22 -1.80
C VAL A 60 0.31 -7.56 -2.49
N SER A 61 0.93 -7.54 -3.67
CA SER A 61 1.36 -8.77 -4.31
C SER A 61 2.39 -9.48 -3.42
N ARG A 62 2.42 -10.81 -3.48
CA ARG A 62 3.19 -11.61 -2.51
C ARG A 62 4.68 -11.37 -2.56
N ASP A 63 5.20 -10.99 -3.74
CA ASP A 63 6.61 -10.59 -3.90
C ASP A 63 6.99 -9.35 -3.07
N LEU A 64 6.02 -8.52 -2.70
CA LEU A 64 6.27 -7.31 -1.91
C LEU A 64 6.25 -7.55 -0.39
N LEU A 65 5.80 -8.71 0.08
CA LEU A 65 5.60 -8.95 1.51
C LEU A 65 6.88 -8.97 2.33
N THR A 66 8.02 -9.28 1.72
CA THR A 66 9.31 -9.24 2.42
C THR A 66 9.69 -7.82 2.82
N GLU A 67 9.50 -6.86 1.92
CA GLU A 67 9.82 -5.46 2.17
C GLU A 67 8.67 -4.71 2.85
N TYR A 68 7.44 -5.09 2.54
CA TYR A 68 6.21 -4.46 3.07
C TYR A 68 5.33 -5.50 3.76
N PRO A 69 5.76 -6.04 4.92
CA PRO A 69 4.98 -7.05 5.61
C PRO A 69 3.70 -6.49 6.22
N LYS A 70 2.83 -7.40 6.71
CA LYS A 70 1.61 -7.03 7.43
C LYS A 70 1.88 -5.94 8.46
N GLY A 71 1.05 -4.90 8.44
CA GLY A 71 1.15 -3.78 9.38
C GLY A 71 2.04 -2.64 8.94
N THR A 72 2.76 -2.79 7.81
CA THR A 72 3.59 -1.71 7.26
C THR A 72 2.70 -0.55 6.81
N LYS A 73 3.04 0.66 7.24
CA LYS A 73 2.38 1.87 6.74
C LYS A 73 3.15 2.42 5.57
N VAL A 74 2.42 2.78 4.52
CA VAL A 74 3.00 3.32 3.29
C VAL A 74 2.24 4.56 2.85
N CYS A 75 2.94 5.47 2.19
CA CYS A 75 2.32 6.57 1.46
C CYS A 75 2.13 6.12 0.01
N VAL A 76 0.90 6.15 -0.47
CA VAL A 76 0.54 5.84 -1.86
C VAL A 76 0.38 7.14 -2.63
N ALA A 77 1.03 7.24 -3.78
CA ALA A 77 0.96 8.41 -4.66
C ALA A 77 0.78 7.99 -6.11
N GLY A 78 0.19 8.90 -6.90
CA GLY A 78 -0.05 8.69 -8.33
C GLY A 78 -1.38 8.01 -8.64
N THR A 79 -2.33 8.05 -7.73
CA THR A 79 -3.69 7.51 -7.91
C THR A 79 -4.75 8.58 -7.63
N THR A 80 -6.01 8.22 -7.79
CA THR A 80 -7.12 9.07 -7.34
C THR A 80 -7.28 9.06 -5.82
N TYR A 81 -6.76 8.02 -5.15
CA TYR A 81 -6.95 7.78 -3.72
C TYR A 81 -5.63 7.87 -2.95
N ASP A 82 -4.81 8.86 -3.25
CA ASP A 82 -3.52 9.06 -2.60
C ASP A 82 -3.66 9.25 -1.09
N GLY A 83 -2.69 8.79 -0.34
CA GLY A 83 -2.67 8.93 1.11
C GLY A 83 -1.88 7.83 1.80
N VAL A 84 -2.04 7.77 3.12
CA VAL A 84 -1.37 6.78 3.95
C VAL A 84 -2.27 5.56 4.12
N TYR A 85 -1.71 4.38 3.85
CA TYR A 85 -2.40 3.10 3.94
C TYR A 85 -1.58 2.13 4.79
N VAL A 86 -2.23 1.08 5.24
CA VAL A 86 -1.58 -0.02 5.96
C VAL A 86 -1.69 -1.31 5.14
N VAL A 87 -0.59 -2.06 5.09
CA VAL A 87 -0.58 -3.39 4.47
C VAL A 87 -1.30 -4.36 5.40
N MET A 88 -2.50 -4.79 5.02
CA MET A 88 -3.31 -5.67 5.85
C MET A 88 -3.97 -6.79 5.05
N ASP A 89 -3.60 -6.93 3.78
CA ASP A 89 -4.11 -7.96 2.89
C ASP A 89 -3.05 -8.36 1.87
N LYS A 90 -3.25 -9.46 1.17
CA LYS A 90 -2.35 -9.92 0.11
C LYS A 90 -3.13 -10.35 -1.11
N MET A 91 -2.50 -10.22 -2.27
CA MET A 91 -3.09 -10.51 -3.56
C MET A 91 -2.84 -11.97 -3.98
N ASN A 92 -3.55 -12.40 -5.02
CA ASN A 92 -3.32 -13.69 -5.66
C ASN A 92 -1.87 -13.80 -6.15
N ARG A 93 -1.32 -15.03 -6.12
CA ARG A 93 0.07 -15.31 -6.52
C ARG A 93 0.46 -14.86 -7.92
N ARG A 94 -0.51 -14.76 -8.82
CA ARG A 94 -0.25 -14.38 -10.22
C ARG A 94 0.21 -12.93 -10.38
N TYR A 95 -0.03 -12.08 -9.37
CA TYR A 95 0.33 -10.66 -9.43
C TYR A 95 1.73 -10.41 -8.87
N THR A 96 2.45 -9.48 -9.51
CA THR A 96 3.76 -9.01 -9.09
C THR A 96 3.83 -7.49 -9.18
N ASP A 97 4.63 -6.86 -8.31
CA ASP A 97 4.83 -5.41 -8.27
C ASP A 97 3.51 -4.62 -8.26
N ARG A 98 2.54 -5.11 -7.50
CA ARG A 98 1.17 -4.59 -7.55
C ARG A 98 0.60 -4.38 -6.16
N ILE A 99 -0.20 -3.33 -6.03
CA ILE A 99 -1.03 -3.08 -4.85
C ILE A 99 -2.48 -2.95 -5.26
N ASP A 100 -3.38 -3.21 -4.32
CA ASP A 100 -4.82 -3.14 -4.52
C ASP A 100 -5.41 -2.36 -3.36
N LEU A 101 -6.02 -1.21 -3.66
CA LEU A 101 -6.58 -0.32 -2.65
C LEU A 101 -8.01 -0.77 -2.33
N LEU A 102 -8.29 -1.02 -1.05
CA LEU A 102 -9.64 -1.36 -0.62
C LEU A 102 -10.51 -0.10 -0.62
N ILE A 103 -11.56 -0.12 -1.44
CA ILE A 103 -12.50 1.00 -1.56
C ILE A 103 -13.92 0.51 -1.32
N ASN A 104 -14.85 1.45 -1.12
CA ASN A 104 -16.28 1.15 -1.04
C ASN A 104 -16.86 0.93 -2.45
N GLU A 105 -17.95 0.18 -2.54
CA GLU A 105 -18.55 -0.18 -3.83
C GLU A 105 -18.99 1.04 -4.66
N GLU A 106 -19.43 2.10 -4.00
CA GLU A 106 -19.88 3.33 -4.69
C GLU A 106 -18.71 4.20 -5.17
N MET A 107 -17.49 3.92 -4.75
CA MET A 107 -16.32 4.69 -5.17
C MET A 107 -15.86 4.26 -6.55
N GLN A 108 -15.28 5.20 -7.29
CA GLN A 108 -14.90 4.97 -8.68
C GLN A 108 -13.69 4.03 -8.78
N ILE A 109 -13.80 3.02 -9.64
CA ILE A 109 -12.69 2.12 -9.93
C ILE A 109 -11.62 2.82 -10.77
N GLY A 110 -10.41 2.28 -10.74
CA GLY A 110 -9.30 2.83 -11.52
C GLY A 110 -8.11 1.89 -11.55
N SER A 111 -7.16 2.23 -12.40
CA SER A 111 -5.91 1.49 -12.58
C SER A 111 -4.80 2.48 -12.89
N TRP A 112 -3.70 2.40 -12.15
CA TRP A 112 -2.58 3.36 -12.23
C TRP A 112 -1.27 2.60 -12.33
N PRO A 113 -0.77 2.36 -13.56
CA PRO A 113 0.44 1.53 -13.75
C PRO A 113 1.73 2.18 -13.23
N ASP A 114 1.72 3.48 -12.98
CA ASP A 114 2.92 4.22 -12.57
C ASP A 114 2.79 4.83 -11.16
N ALA A 115 1.95 4.23 -10.31
CA ALA A 115 1.84 4.64 -8.91
C ALA A 115 3.12 4.31 -8.14
N THR A 116 3.28 4.92 -6.99
CA THR A 116 4.42 4.66 -6.10
C THR A 116 3.96 4.40 -4.68
N ILE A 117 4.74 3.61 -3.95
CA ILE A 117 4.61 3.46 -2.51
C ILE A 117 5.92 3.84 -1.83
N THR A 118 5.81 4.48 -0.67
CA THR A 118 6.95 4.86 0.16
C THR A 118 6.67 4.40 1.57
N LYS A 119 7.57 3.57 2.12
CA LYS A 119 7.41 3.08 3.50
C LYS A 119 7.57 4.23 4.47
N LEU A 120 6.63 4.35 5.41
CA LEU A 120 6.73 5.28 6.52
C LEU A 120 7.50 4.64 7.68
N GLN A 121 8.27 5.46 8.36
CA GLN A 121 9.07 5.01 9.50
C GLN A 121 8.43 5.41 10.83
#